data_62f02c5edb7221961b5c7271576adab0
#
_entry.id   62f02c5edb7221961b5c7271576adab0
#
_cell.length_a   1.000
_cell.length_b   1.000
_cell.length_c   1.000
_cell.angle_alpha   90.00
_cell.angle_beta   90.00
_cell.angle_gamma   90.00
#
_symmetry.space_group_name_H-M   'P 1'
#
loop_
_entity.id
_entity.type
_entity.pdbx_description
1 polymer ?
#
loop_
_entity_poly.entity_id
_entity_poly.type
_entity_poly.pdbx_seq_one_letter_code
_entity_poly.pdbx_strand_id
1 'polypeptide(L)'
;MSFSVRLTEVAEGAHAYIQDDGSWFVNNSGILVGSRQGLLVDTCATVNRTRELLSTARGIGLPPNPLVVATHHHADHTNGLSLVEPSAIIAHAEVPGEMAAAFAIPPPGLFEEVEWGEIEVCSPTLTFEDRLSLDLGGLVAEVVYCGTAAHTRGDSYVYLPDSRVLFAGDLVFNGVTPFAAMGSIPGWIDALSSLAELAVDVVVPGHGDLCDASVMRSVGRYLRFVEEVAGGAVEAGVSPLEAARSIDLGEFAGWLDAERIVGNLHAAMAGLAGSAVDLIGVFVDMKEYAGGRPLRCIA
;
A
#
# COMPACT_ATOMS: atom_id res chain seq x y z
N MET A 1 3.03 -10.04 21.86
CA MET A 1 2.38 -11.03 20.98
C MET A 1 3.36 -11.34 19.87
N SER A 2 3.42 -12.58 19.37
CA SER A 2 4.25 -12.91 18.21
C SER A 2 3.38 -12.66 16.97
N PHE A 3 3.82 -11.78 16.08
CA PHE A 3 3.16 -11.57 14.79
C PHE A 3 3.48 -12.76 13.87
N SER A 4 2.55 -13.13 13.00
CA SER A 4 2.83 -14.10 11.95
C SER A 4 3.56 -13.38 10.82
N VAL A 5 4.84 -13.68 10.67
CA VAL A 5 5.74 -13.04 9.71
C VAL A 5 6.50 -14.11 8.93
N ARG A 6 6.66 -13.91 7.65
CA ARG A 6 7.49 -14.74 6.78
C ARG A 6 8.52 -13.87 6.06
N LEU A 7 9.80 -14.21 6.25
CA LEU A 7 10.89 -13.66 5.48
C LEU A 7 11.20 -14.60 4.30
N THR A 8 11.12 -14.09 3.08
CA THR A 8 11.38 -14.87 1.87
C THR A 8 12.43 -14.17 1.02
N GLU A 9 13.53 -14.86 0.71
CA GLU A 9 14.48 -14.37 -0.28
C GLU A 9 13.87 -14.52 -1.68
N VAL A 10 13.64 -13.37 -2.36
CA VAL A 10 13.00 -13.30 -3.69
C VAL A 10 14.01 -13.15 -4.81
N ALA A 11 15.24 -12.73 -4.48
CA ALA A 11 16.41 -12.73 -5.32
C ALA A 11 17.64 -12.62 -4.42
N GLU A 12 18.86 -12.86 -4.97
CA GLU A 12 20.10 -12.72 -4.20
C GLU A 12 20.22 -11.34 -3.57
N GLY A 13 20.27 -11.29 -2.24
CA GLY A 13 20.31 -10.06 -1.45
C GLY A 13 18.99 -9.27 -1.38
N ALA A 14 17.90 -9.76 -1.95
CA ALA A 14 16.58 -9.14 -1.91
C ALA A 14 15.56 -10.03 -1.21
N HIS A 15 14.93 -9.51 -0.17
CA HIS A 15 14.00 -10.24 0.69
C HIS A 15 12.67 -9.52 0.80
N ALA A 16 11.58 -10.28 0.76
CA ALA A 16 10.25 -9.83 1.10
C ALA A 16 9.93 -10.19 2.56
N TYR A 17 9.53 -9.18 3.32
CA TYR A 17 9.01 -9.32 4.68
C TYR A 17 7.49 -9.30 4.60
N ILE A 18 6.87 -10.47 4.69
CA ILE A 18 5.43 -10.66 4.50
C ILE A 18 4.78 -10.80 5.87
N GLN A 19 3.76 -9.98 6.11
CA GLN A 19 2.97 -10.01 7.34
C GLN A 19 1.59 -10.63 7.05
N ASP A 20 1.20 -11.64 7.81
CA ASP A 20 -0.14 -12.23 7.72
C ASP A 20 -1.16 -11.39 8.51
N ASP A 21 -2.33 -11.22 7.99
CA ASP A 21 -2.97 -11.72 6.79
C ASP A 21 -2.99 -10.69 5.63
N GLY A 22 -2.34 -9.56 5.77
CA GLY A 22 -2.36 -8.49 4.77
C GLY A 22 -3.58 -7.56 4.88
N SER A 23 -4.43 -7.71 5.92
CA SER A 23 -5.58 -6.84 6.16
C SER A 23 -5.18 -5.41 6.57
N TRP A 24 -6.13 -4.59 7.00
CA TRP A 24 -5.91 -3.20 7.40
C TRP A 24 -4.64 -3.03 8.25
N PHE A 25 -3.74 -2.15 7.83
CA PHE A 25 -2.47 -1.80 8.48
C PHE A 25 -1.47 -2.96 8.62
N VAL A 26 -1.66 -4.06 7.91
CA VAL A 26 -0.75 -5.21 7.89
C VAL A 26 -0.10 -5.30 6.49
N ASN A 27 0.80 -4.35 6.24
CA ASN A 27 1.52 -4.22 4.97
C ASN A 27 2.74 -5.13 4.88
N ASN A 28 3.29 -5.28 3.69
CA ASN A 28 4.57 -5.92 3.43
C ASN A 28 5.70 -4.89 3.31
N SER A 29 6.93 -5.34 3.53
CA SER A 29 8.14 -4.52 3.36
C SER A 29 9.20 -5.25 2.54
N GLY A 30 10.11 -4.50 1.92
CA GLY A 30 11.27 -5.04 1.21
C GLY A 30 12.56 -4.79 1.96
N ILE A 31 13.50 -5.76 1.98
CA ILE A 31 14.81 -5.64 2.58
C ILE A 31 15.84 -6.03 1.53
N LEU A 32 16.65 -5.06 1.08
CA LEU A 32 17.68 -5.27 0.07
C LEU A 32 19.06 -5.02 0.68
N VAL A 33 19.95 -6.00 0.56
CA VAL A 33 21.29 -5.98 1.16
C VAL A 33 22.32 -6.08 0.06
N GLY A 34 22.87 -4.95 -0.36
CA GLY A 34 23.99 -4.88 -1.27
C GLY A 34 25.33 -4.79 -0.55
N SER A 35 26.43 -4.94 -1.27
CA SER A 35 27.79 -4.89 -0.68
C SER A 35 28.25 -3.49 -0.27
N ARG A 36 27.58 -2.43 -0.75
CA ARG A 36 27.90 -1.04 -0.45
C ARG A 36 26.85 -0.36 0.42
N GLN A 37 25.58 -0.68 0.23
CA GLN A 37 24.48 -0.05 0.91
C GLN A 37 23.30 -1.02 1.04
N GLY A 38 22.45 -0.83 2.08
CA GLY A 38 21.17 -1.50 2.23
C GLY A 38 20.01 -0.57 1.90
N LEU A 39 18.90 -1.16 1.49
CA LEU A 39 17.65 -0.45 1.24
C LEU A 39 16.50 -1.16 1.95
N LEU A 40 15.71 -0.40 2.69
CA LEU A 40 14.43 -0.81 3.23
C LEU A 40 13.32 -0.20 2.35
N VAL A 41 12.38 -1.00 1.89
CA VAL A 41 11.17 -0.54 1.18
C VAL A 41 10.02 -0.63 2.15
N ASP A 42 9.49 0.51 2.53
CA ASP A 42 8.45 0.69 3.55
C ASP A 42 8.78 0.21 4.97
N THR A 43 8.07 0.72 5.93
CA THR A 43 8.09 0.31 7.33
C THR A 43 6.76 -0.34 7.71
N CYS A 44 6.39 -0.36 9.00
CA CYS A 44 5.12 -0.94 9.44
C CYS A 44 4.27 0.09 10.21
N ALA A 45 2.98 -0.21 10.38
CA ALA A 45 2.00 0.63 11.04
C ALA A 45 2.32 0.94 12.50
N THR A 46 2.83 -0.04 13.25
CA THR A 46 3.04 0.08 14.69
C THR A 46 4.52 0.01 15.08
N VAL A 47 4.84 0.60 16.22
CA VAL A 47 6.20 0.58 16.77
C VAL A 47 6.71 -0.85 16.95
N ASN A 48 5.87 -1.76 17.43
CA ASN A 48 6.28 -3.14 17.71
C ASN A 48 6.56 -3.92 16.42
N ARG A 49 5.71 -3.78 15.40
CA ARG A 49 5.93 -4.42 14.09
C ARG A 49 7.17 -3.87 13.40
N THR A 50 7.40 -2.56 13.46
CA THR A 50 8.61 -1.95 12.89
C THR A 50 9.89 -2.42 13.60
N ARG A 51 9.87 -2.55 14.91
CA ARG A 51 11.02 -3.09 15.67
C ARG A 51 11.32 -4.54 15.29
N GLU A 52 10.30 -5.36 15.04
CA GLU A 52 10.48 -6.74 14.56
C GLU A 52 11.04 -6.78 13.15
N LEU A 53 10.51 -5.94 12.23
CA LEU A 53 11.05 -5.76 10.88
C LEU A 53 12.54 -5.40 10.93
N LEU A 54 12.91 -4.39 11.72
CA LEU A 54 14.31 -3.93 11.84
C LEU A 54 15.22 -4.98 12.48
N SER A 55 14.73 -5.73 13.46
CA SER A 55 15.46 -6.86 14.05
C SER A 55 15.74 -7.95 13.02
N THR A 56 14.72 -8.32 12.25
CA THR A 56 14.83 -9.31 11.16
C THR A 56 15.80 -8.84 10.08
N ALA A 57 15.67 -7.60 9.64
CA ALA A 57 16.51 -7.00 8.61
C ALA A 57 17.99 -6.96 9.01
N ARG A 58 18.28 -6.58 10.25
CA ARG A 58 19.65 -6.61 10.80
C ARG A 58 20.20 -8.03 10.89
N GLY A 59 19.34 -9.00 11.20
CA GLY A 59 19.71 -10.43 11.26
C GLY A 59 20.18 -11.01 9.93
N ILE A 60 19.74 -10.42 8.80
CA ILE A 60 20.18 -10.82 7.44
C ILE A 60 21.20 -9.86 6.83
N GLY A 61 21.72 -8.91 7.61
CA GLY A 61 22.84 -8.06 7.19
C GLY A 61 22.46 -6.66 6.70
N LEU A 62 21.22 -6.19 6.90
CA LEU A 62 20.90 -4.79 6.62
C LEU A 62 21.80 -3.86 7.46
N PRO A 63 22.52 -2.90 6.87
CA PRO A 63 23.41 -2.00 7.62
C PRO A 63 22.62 -1.11 8.57
N PRO A 64 23.26 -0.56 9.61
CA PRO A 64 22.58 0.26 10.63
C PRO A 64 21.97 1.55 10.06
N ASN A 65 22.51 2.08 8.98
CA ASN A 65 22.03 3.30 8.33
C ASN A 65 21.61 2.99 6.87
N PRO A 66 20.53 2.25 6.62
CA PRO A 66 20.07 1.95 5.28
C PRO A 66 19.52 3.19 4.58
N LEU A 67 19.38 3.13 3.26
CA LEU A 67 18.39 3.94 2.57
C LEU A 67 16.99 3.42 2.90
N VAL A 68 16.00 4.31 2.90
CA VAL A 68 14.59 3.90 3.04
C VAL A 68 13.81 4.50 1.89
N VAL A 69 13.01 3.70 1.20
CA VAL A 69 12.00 4.17 0.26
C VAL A 69 10.63 4.05 0.93
N ALA A 70 9.89 5.15 1.02
CA ALA A 70 8.47 5.13 1.31
C ALA A 70 7.72 5.12 -0.03
N THR A 71 7.00 4.03 -0.33
CA THR A 71 6.30 3.87 -1.61
C THR A 71 5.19 4.89 -1.77
N HIS A 72 4.51 5.24 -0.67
CA HIS A 72 3.46 6.26 -0.61
C HIS A 72 3.28 6.74 0.85
N HIS A 73 2.28 7.59 1.11
CA HIS A 73 2.14 8.31 2.38
C HIS A 73 1.42 7.55 3.51
N HIS A 74 0.76 6.41 3.24
CA HIS A 74 -0.09 5.76 4.24
C HIS A 74 0.68 5.31 5.49
N ALA A 75 -0.03 5.33 6.61
CA ALA A 75 0.51 5.15 7.95
C ALA A 75 1.20 3.78 8.16
N ASP A 76 0.68 2.74 7.55
CA ASP A 76 1.27 1.40 7.62
C ASP A 76 2.58 1.24 6.86
N HIS A 77 2.89 2.15 5.94
CA HIS A 77 4.16 2.20 5.22
C HIS A 77 5.14 3.22 5.84
N THR A 78 4.64 4.22 6.57
CA THR A 78 5.44 5.37 6.99
C THR A 78 5.58 5.58 8.51
N ASN A 79 4.69 5.05 9.34
CA ASN A 79 4.71 5.27 10.79
C ASN A 79 6.01 4.80 11.48
N GLY A 80 6.66 3.80 10.92
CA GLY A 80 7.91 3.28 11.44
C GLY A 80 9.17 4.05 11.03
N LEU A 81 9.07 5.06 10.18
CA LEU A 81 10.22 5.80 9.64
C LEU A 81 11.09 6.43 10.73
N SER A 82 10.48 6.93 11.82
CA SER A 82 11.20 7.50 12.95
C SER A 82 12.03 6.51 13.76
N LEU A 83 11.76 5.20 13.63
CA LEU A 83 12.50 4.13 14.32
C LEU A 83 13.72 3.64 13.52
N VAL A 84 13.80 4.00 12.26
CA VAL A 84 14.95 3.74 11.41
C VAL A 84 15.91 4.90 11.58
N GLU A 85 17.21 4.65 11.64
CA GLU A 85 18.25 5.68 11.55
C GLU A 85 18.80 5.70 10.10
N PRO A 86 18.02 6.21 9.12
CA PRO A 86 18.38 6.06 7.72
C PRO A 86 19.46 7.05 7.30
N SER A 87 20.21 6.68 6.27
CA SER A 87 21.09 7.64 5.57
C SER A 87 20.26 8.63 4.72
N ALA A 88 19.12 8.20 4.20
CA ALA A 88 18.09 9.04 3.59
C ALA A 88 16.73 8.32 3.59
N ILE A 89 15.64 9.11 3.68
CA ILE A 89 14.27 8.66 3.40
C ILE A 89 13.89 9.23 2.03
N ILE A 90 13.59 8.35 1.10
CA ILE A 90 13.32 8.65 -0.31
C ILE A 90 11.82 8.44 -0.57
N ALA A 91 11.16 9.40 -1.22
CA ALA A 91 9.78 9.26 -1.67
C ALA A 91 9.48 10.17 -2.87
N HIS A 92 8.35 9.94 -3.55
CA HIS A 92 7.88 10.86 -4.56
C HIS A 92 7.57 12.26 -3.99
N ALA A 93 7.69 13.30 -4.79
CA ALA A 93 7.54 14.70 -4.37
C ALA A 93 6.16 15.04 -3.76
N GLU A 94 5.10 14.30 -4.08
CA GLU A 94 3.77 14.47 -3.49
C GLU A 94 3.66 13.93 -2.05
N VAL A 95 4.45 12.92 -1.68
CA VAL A 95 4.33 12.19 -0.39
C VAL A 95 4.45 13.09 0.84
N PRO A 96 5.41 14.05 0.96
CA PRO A 96 5.50 14.89 2.14
C PRO A 96 4.23 15.72 2.40
N GLY A 97 3.60 16.23 1.33
CA GLY A 97 2.35 16.99 1.41
C GLY A 97 1.17 16.12 1.87
N GLU A 98 1.08 14.90 1.37
CA GLU A 98 0.06 13.94 1.74
C GLU A 98 0.24 13.47 3.19
N MET A 99 1.47 13.16 3.64
CA MET A 99 1.76 12.81 5.04
C MET A 99 1.35 13.94 6.00
N ALA A 100 1.57 15.20 5.65
CA ALA A 100 1.20 16.34 6.49
C ALA A 100 -0.32 16.54 6.61
N ALA A 101 -1.10 16.03 5.65
CA ALA A 101 -2.56 16.12 5.61
C ALA A 101 -3.25 14.87 6.20
N ALA A 102 -2.54 13.74 6.31
CA ALA A 102 -3.09 12.46 6.76
C ALA A 102 -3.05 12.31 8.28
N PHE A 103 -3.83 11.34 8.79
CA PHE A 103 -3.76 10.89 10.17
C PHE A 103 -2.72 9.75 10.28
N ALA A 104 -1.71 9.93 11.12
CA ALA A 104 -0.77 8.86 11.46
C ALA A 104 -1.44 7.72 12.25
N ILE A 105 -2.47 8.05 13.04
CA ILE A 105 -3.29 7.11 13.80
C ILE A 105 -4.76 7.40 13.48
N PRO A 106 -5.55 6.38 13.09
CA PRO A 106 -6.98 6.56 12.83
C PRO A 106 -7.75 7.09 14.05
N PRO A 107 -8.86 7.81 13.83
CA PRO A 107 -9.73 8.23 14.92
C PRO A 107 -10.21 7.06 15.79
N PRO A 108 -10.31 7.23 17.12
CA PRO A 108 -10.78 6.18 18.02
C PRO A 108 -12.16 5.62 17.63
N GLY A 109 -12.32 4.31 17.71
CA GLY A 109 -13.58 3.61 17.44
C GLY A 109 -13.88 3.38 15.96
N LEU A 110 -12.98 3.77 15.05
CA LEU A 110 -13.08 3.42 13.63
C LEU A 110 -12.62 1.97 13.40
N PHE A 111 -11.48 1.61 13.96
CA PHE A 111 -10.94 0.25 13.95
C PHE A 111 -11.01 -0.38 15.34
N GLU A 112 -10.83 -1.70 15.43
CA GLU A 112 -10.55 -2.39 16.69
C GLU A 112 -9.33 -1.78 17.37
N GLU A 113 -9.19 -1.98 18.69
CA GLU A 113 -8.07 -1.41 19.44
C GLU A 113 -6.74 -1.97 18.94
N VAL A 114 -5.83 -1.07 18.57
CA VAL A 114 -4.47 -1.35 18.14
C VAL A 114 -3.48 -0.67 19.07
N GLU A 115 -2.42 -1.38 19.46
CA GLU A 115 -1.29 -0.82 20.22
C GLU A 115 -0.29 -0.16 19.24
N TRP A 116 -0.60 1.08 18.82
CA TRP A 116 0.23 1.82 17.85
C TRP A 116 1.65 2.09 18.38
N GLY A 117 1.80 2.31 19.67
CA GLY A 117 3.02 2.82 20.29
C GLY A 117 3.16 4.34 20.13
N GLU A 118 4.34 4.86 20.46
CA GLU A 118 4.64 6.29 20.28
C GLU A 118 5.04 6.53 18.81
N ILE A 119 4.08 6.98 17.99
CA ILE A 119 4.29 7.31 16.58
C ILE A 119 4.79 8.76 16.45
N GLU A 120 5.93 8.93 15.82
CA GLU A 120 6.47 10.22 15.40
C GLU A 120 6.51 10.27 13.87
N VAL A 121 5.82 11.25 13.29
CA VAL A 121 5.78 11.42 11.83
C VAL A 121 7.14 11.94 11.34
N CYS A 122 7.79 11.17 10.48
CA CYS A 122 9.08 11.50 9.91
C CYS A 122 8.97 11.69 8.40
N SER A 123 9.17 12.94 7.95
CA SER A 123 9.07 13.27 6.52
C SER A 123 10.25 12.75 5.71
N PRO A 124 10.04 12.44 4.41
CA PRO A 124 11.11 12.17 3.47
C PRO A 124 12.18 13.26 3.43
N THR A 125 13.44 12.87 3.34
CA THR A 125 14.60 13.78 3.29
C THR A 125 15.13 13.98 1.86
N LEU A 126 14.75 13.09 0.94
CA LEU A 126 15.04 13.16 -0.49
C LEU A 126 13.76 12.88 -1.27
N THR A 127 13.38 13.79 -2.14
CA THR A 127 12.23 13.59 -3.03
C THR A 127 12.66 13.52 -4.49
N PHE A 128 11.88 12.78 -5.29
CA PHE A 128 12.06 12.67 -6.74
C PHE A 128 10.72 12.84 -7.46
N GLU A 129 10.75 13.09 -8.78
CA GLU A 129 9.54 13.29 -9.60
C GLU A 129 9.25 12.08 -10.49
N ASP A 130 10.26 11.51 -11.17
CA ASP A 130 10.06 10.42 -12.13
C ASP A 130 10.66 9.09 -11.67
N ARG A 131 12.00 9.07 -11.51
CA ARG A 131 12.75 7.86 -11.11
C ARG A 131 14.11 8.16 -10.49
N LEU A 132 14.59 7.19 -9.72
CA LEU A 132 15.95 7.11 -9.22
C LEU A 132 16.50 5.71 -9.47
N SER A 133 17.79 5.60 -9.80
CA SER A 133 18.50 4.33 -9.83
C SER A 133 19.48 4.27 -8.66
N LEU A 134 19.35 3.25 -7.82
CA LEU A 134 20.14 3.04 -6.62
C LEU A 134 21.05 1.82 -6.82
N ASP A 135 22.36 2.05 -6.93
CA ASP A 135 23.37 0.97 -6.96
C ASP A 135 23.79 0.63 -5.53
N LEU A 136 23.28 -0.46 -5.01
CA LEU A 136 23.55 -0.96 -3.65
C LEU A 136 24.85 -1.77 -3.55
N GLY A 137 25.53 -1.98 -4.68
CA GLY A 137 26.72 -2.82 -4.77
C GLY A 137 26.38 -4.27 -5.07
N GLY A 138 26.31 -4.59 -6.38
CA GLY A 138 25.89 -5.90 -6.88
C GLY A 138 24.38 -6.09 -7.00
N LEU A 139 23.60 -5.11 -6.57
CA LEU A 139 22.14 -5.06 -6.70
C LEU A 139 21.73 -3.65 -7.10
N VAL A 140 21.01 -3.50 -8.20
CA VAL A 140 20.45 -2.23 -8.68
C VAL A 140 18.96 -2.20 -8.42
N ALA A 141 18.49 -1.15 -7.75
CA ALA A 141 17.09 -0.90 -7.48
C ALA A 141 16.62 0.37 -8.21
N GLU A 142 15.62 0.24 -9.08
CA GLU A 142 14.95 1.35 -9.74
C GLU A 142 13.75 1.76 -8.87
N VAL A 143 13.78 2.98 -8.33
CA VAL A 143 12.65 3.59 -7.62
C VAL A 143 11.91 4.45 -8.62
N VAL A 144 10.66 4.16 -8.88
CA VAL A 144 9.92 4.76 -10.01
C VAL A 144 8.55 5.24 -9.54
N TYR A 145 8.19 6.48 -9.86
CA TYR A 145 6.83 6.99 -9.74
C TYR A 145 5.92 6.29 -10.76
N CYS A 146 4.71 5.93 -10.38
CA CYS A 146 3.80 5.21 -11.28
C CYS A 146 3.23 6.06 -12.43
N GLY A 147 3.55 7.35 -12.47
CA GLY A 147 3.26 8.28 -13.57
C GLY A 147 1.92 9.00 -13.47
N THR A 148 1.08 8.66 -12.51
CA THR A 148 -0.25 9.23 -12.29
C THR A 148 -0.69 9.06 -10.85
N ALA A 149 -1.69 9.81 -10.40
CA ALA A 149 -2.38 9.49 -9.15
C ALA A 149 -3.08 8.13 -9.32
N ALA A 150 -2.79 7.18 -8.45
CA ALA A 150 -3.31 5.81 -8.49
C ALA A 150 -3.99 5.42 -7.16
N HIS A 151 -3.34 4.66 -6.28
CA HIS A 151 -3.82 4.40 -4.92
C HIS A 151 -3.78 5.68 -4.07
N THR A 152 -2.70 6.46 -4.22
CA THR A 152 -2.52 7.82 -3.72
C THR A 152 -2.06 8.75 -4.86
N ARG A 153 -1.55 9.94 -4.53
CA ARG A 153 -0.98 10.85 -5.55
C ARG A 153 0.50 10.59 -5.79
N GLY A 154 1.20 10.04 -4.81
CA GLY A 154 2.65 9.87 -4.79
C GLY A 154 3.13 8.43 -4.88
N ASP A 155 2.34 7.51 -5.45
CA ASP A 155 2.67 6.08 -5.47
C ASP A 155 3.92 5.78 -6.29
N SER A 156 4.84 5.10 -5.65
CA SER A 156 6.10 4.64 -6.25
C SER A 156 6.29 3.15 -6.00
N TYR A 157 7.07 2.53 -6.85
CA TYR A 157 7.46 1.13 -6.71
C TYR A 157 8.98 0.98 -6.78
N VAL A 158 9.50 -0.14 -6.29
CA VAL A 158 10.92 -0.50 -6.42
C VAL A 158 11.02 -1.73 -7.31
N TYR A 159 11.74 -1.60 -8.41
CA TYR A 159 11.95 -2.67 -9.38
C TYR A 159 13.42 -3.08 -9.43
N LEU A 160 13.68 -4.38 -9.44
CA LEU A 160 14.99 -4.98 -9.60
C LEU A 160 15.09 -5.58 -11.00
N PRO A 161 15.66 -4.86 -12.00
CA PRO A 161 15.59 -5.26 -13.39
C PRO A 161 16.31 -6.59 -13.67
N ASP A 162 17.45 -6.83 -13.04
CA ASP A 162 18.27 -8.03 -13.28
C ASP A 162 17.60 -9.31 -12.75
N SER A 163 16.85 -9.21 -11.64
CA SER A 163 16.15 -10.33 -11.02
C SER A 163 14.64 -10.34 -11.31
N ARG A 164 14.11 -9.31 -11.96
CA ARG A 164 12.70 -9.15 -12.33
C ARG A 164 11.75 -9.23 -11.14
N VAL A 165 12.17 -8.67 -10.02
CA VAL A 165 11.37 -8.55 -8.78
C VAL A 165 10.80 -7.15 -8.68
N LEU A 166 9.52 -7.06 -8.34
CA LEU A 166 8.79 -5.81 -8.15
C LEU A 166 8.27 -5.71 -6.70
N PHE A 167 8.72 -4.72 -5.95
CA PHE A 167 8.09 -4.28 -4.71
C PHE A 167 7.09 -3.17 -5.08
N ALA A 168 5.81 -3.52 -5.12
CA ALA A 168 4.79 -2.69 -5.77
C ALA A 168 4.16 -1.64 -4.84
N GLY A 169 4.40 -1.70 -3.52
CA GLY A 169 3.58 -0.97 -2.57
C GLY A 169 2.10 -1.25 -2.81
N ASP A 170 1.25 -0.31 -2.49
CA ASP A 170 -0.21 -0.44 -2.58
C ASP A 170 -0.77 -0.23 -4.00
N LEU A 171 0.11 -0.17 -5.01
CA LEU A 171 -0.34 -0.37 -6.39
C LEU A 171 -0.87 -1.80 -6.62
N VAL A 172 -0.46 -2.76 -5.78
CA VAL A 172 -0.86 -4.16 -5.88
C VAL A 172 -1.29 -4.72 -4.53
N PHE A 173 -2.46 -5.32 -4.50
CA PHE A 173 -3.04 -6.11 -3.41
C PHE A 173 -3.25 -7.54 -3.88
N ASN A 174 -2.95 -8.53 -3.05
CA ASN A 174 -3.17 -9.93 -3.39
C ASN A 174 -4.07 -10.62 -2.35
N GLY A 175 -5.29 -10.98 -2.75
CA GLY A 175 -6.30 -11.60 -1.84
C GLY A 175 -6.89 -10.62 -0.82
N VAL A 176 -6.64 -9.33 -0.96
CA VAL A 176 -7.15 -8.25 -0.12
C VAL A 176 -7.81 -7.21 -1.01
N THR A 177 -8.94 -6.67 -0.59
CA THR A 177 -9.66 -5.63 -1.35
C THR A 177 -8.82 -4.35 -1.41
N PRO A 178 -8.50 -3.82 -2.59
CA PRO A 178 -7.80 -2.54 -2.72
C PRO A 178 -8.59 -1.40 -2.07
N PHE A 179 -7.91 -0.32 -1.66
CA PHE A 179 -8.55 0.88 -1.11
C PHE A 179 -8.22 2.10 -1.97
N ALA A 180 -9.24 2.69 -2.63
CA ALA A 180 -9.05 3.72 -3.66
C ALA A 180 -9.51 5.12 -3.23
N ALA A 181 -9.87 5.33 -1.95
CA ALA A 181 -10.52 6.57 -1.52
C ALA A 181 -9.61 7.82 -1.54
N MET A 182 -8.30 7.66 -1.65
CA MET A 182 -7.31 8.75 -1.59
C MET A 182 -6.57 8.99 -2.91
N GLY A 183 -6.93 8.27 -3.97
CA GLY A 183 -6.27 8.34 -5.27
C GLY A 183 -7.22 8.55 -6.45
N SER A 184 -6.95 7.85 -7.53
CA SER A 184 -7.72 7.89 -8.78
C SER A 184 -7.87 6.49 -9.36
N ILE A 185 -9.09 5.99 -9.43
CA ILE A 185 -9.35 4.65 -10.00
C ILE A 185 -8.90 4.58 -11.47
N PRO A 186 -9.26 5.52 -12.35
CA PRO A 186 -8.77 5.51 -13.73
C PRO A 186 -7.24 5.55 -13.81
N GLY A 187 -6.60 6.44 -13.05
CA GLY A 187 -5.14 6.52 -13.01
C GLY A 187 -4.49 5.25 -12.47
N TRP A 188 -5.12 4.58 -11.50
CA TRP A 188 -4.61 3.30 -10.99
C TRP A 188 -4.68 2.19 -12.04
N ILE A 189 -5.76 2.15 -12.85
CA ILE A 189 -5.88 1.22 -13.99
C ILE A 189 -4.77 1.47 -15.01
N ASP A 190 -4.45 2.75 -15.30
CA ASP A 190 -3.35 3.13 -16.19
C ASP A 190 -1.98 2.74 -15.63
N ALA A 191 -1.75 2.97 -14.32
CA ALA A 191 -0.53 2.57 -13.63
C ALA A 191 -0.33 1.04 -13.68
N LEU A 192 -1.38 0.25 -13.41
CA LEU A 192 -1.33 -1.21 -13.51
C LEU A 192 -1.05 -1.69 -14.94
N SER A 193 -1.59 -0.99 -15.94
CA SER A 193 -1.33 -1.30 -17.35
C SER A 193 0.15 -1.07 -17.69
N SER A 194 0.75 0.02 -17.19
CA SER A 194 2.17 0.32 -17.36
C SER A 194 3.06 -0.69 -16.62
N LEU A 195 2.69 -1.09 -15.40
CA LEU A 195 3.41 -2.12 -14.64
C LEU A 195 3.38 -3.49 -15.34
N ALA A 196 2.29 -3.82 -16.02
CA ALA A 196 2.15 -5.07 -16.77
C ALA A 196 3.08 -5.18 -17.99
N GLU A 197 3.67 -4.06 -18.46
CA GLU A 197 4.68 -4.04 -19.52
C GLU A 197 6.09 -4.40 -18.99
N LEU A 198 6.30 -4.35 -17.67
CA LEU A 198 7.58 -4.74 -17.07
C LEU A 198 7.77 -6.27 -17.12
N ALA A 199 9.02 -6.68 -17.31
CA ALA A 199 9.38 -8.09 -17.19
C ALA A 199 9.48 -8.48 -15.71
N VAL A 200 8.38 -8.90 -15.11
CA VAL A 200 8.28 -9.24 -13.68
C VAL A 200 7.99 -10.73 -13.50
N ASP A 201 8.80 -11.40 -12.68
CA ASP A 201 8.59 -12.80 -12.30
C ASP A 201 7.98 -12.90 -10.89
N VAL A 202 8.38 -12.01 -9.97
CA VAL A 202 7.90 -11.99 -8.58
C VAL A 202 7.39 -10.59 -8.24
N VAL A 203 6.19 -10.51 -7.69
CA VAL A 203 5.60 -9.30 -7.13
C VAL A 203 5.50 -9.43 -5.61
N VAL A 204 6.07 -8.46 -4.91
CA VAL A 204 5.84 -8.21 -3.48
C VAL A 204 4.76 -7.13 -3.42
N PRO A 205 3.50 -7.49 -3.13
CA PRO A 205 2.41 -6.51 -3.03
C PRO A 205 2.54 -5.70 -1.74
N GLY A 206 1.87 -4.56 -1.66
CA GLY A 206 1.76 -3.83 -0.39
C GLY A 206 1.03 -4.64 0.67
N HIS A 207 0.01 -5.40 0.28
CA HIS A 207 -0.77 -6.26 1.16
C HIS A 207 -1.02 -7.65 0.54
N GLY A 208 -1.02 -8.67 1.41
CA GLY A 208 -1.27 -10.06 1.03
C GLY A 208 0.00 -10.82 0.65
N ASP A 209 -0.14 -12.03 0.13
CA ASP A 209 0.97 -12.94 -0.12
C ASP A 209 1.74 -12.60 -1.41
N LEU A 210 2.97 -13.10 -1.52
CA LEU A 210 3.76 -13.05 -2.76
C LEU A 210 2.95 -13.58 -3.95
N CYS A 211 3.15 -12.98 -5.11
CA CYS A 211 2.44 -13.32 -6.32
C CYS A 211 3.27 -13.10 -7.59
N ASP A 212 2.69 -13.43 -8.72
CA ASP A 212 3.23 -13.14 -10.05
C ASP A 212 2.53 -11.92 -10.70
N ALA A 213 2.98 -11.53 -11.88
CA ALA A 213 2.44 -10.39 -12.61
C ALA A 213 0.94 -10.51 -12.97
N SER A 214 0.31 -11.69 -12.85
CA SER A 214 -1.12 -11.86 -13.14
C SER A 214 -2.03 -11.11 -12.16
N VAL A 215 -1.53 -10.84 -10.96
CA VAL A 215 -2.24 -10.09 -9.90
C VAL A 215 -2.63 -8.69 -10.38
N MET A 216 -1.79 -8.01 -11.18
CA MET A 216 -2.08 -6.67 -11.72
C MET A 216 -3.36 -6.68 -12.56
N ARG A 217 -3.59 -7.76 -13.33
CA ARG A 217 -4.85 -7.94 -14.08
C ARG A 217 -6.04 -8.15 -13.16
N SER A 218 -5.85 -8.86 -12.03
CA SER A 218 -6.92 -9.11 -11.05
C SER A 218 -7.34 -7.82 -10.35
N VAL A 219 -6.37 -7.02 -9.89
CA VAL A 219 -6.63 -5.68 -9.31
C VAL A 219 -7.29 -4.77 -10.36
N GLY A 220 -6.78 -4.77 -11.60
CA GLY A 220 -7.37 -3.97 -12.68
C GLY A 220 -8.81 -4.38 -13.04
N ARG A 221 -9.16 -5.68 -12.97
CA ARG A 221 -10.56 -6.13 -13.13
C ARG A 221 -11.43 -5.62 -11.98
N TYR A 222 -10.93 -5.70 -10.75
CA TYR A 222 -11.65 -5.19 -9.58
C TYR A 222 -11.93 -3.67 -9.70
N LEU A 223 -10.94 -2.88 -10.08
CA LEU A 223 -11.12 -1.43 -10.24
C LEU A 223 -12.14 -1.09 -11.33
N ARG A 224 -12.12 -1.81 -12.46
CA ARG A 224 -13.15 -1.64 -13.51
C ARG A 224 -14.54 -2.07 -13.04
N PHE A 225 -14.64 -3.14 -12.26
CA PHE A 225 -15.89 -3.54 -11.62
C PHE A 225 -16.43 -2.43 -10.71
N VAL A 226 -15.58 -1.77 -9.92
CA VAL A 226 -15.96 -0.62 -9.08
C VAL A 226 -16.50 0.53 -9.96
N GLU A 227 -15.84 0.86 -11.08
CA GLU A 227 -16.29 1.91 -12.00
C GLU A 227 -17.67 1.58 -12.60
N GLU A 228 -17.88 0.33 -13.02
CA GLU A 228 -19.15 -0.11 -13.59
C GLU A 228 -20.30 0.00 -12.57
N VAL A 229 -20.07 -0.48 -11.34
CA VAL A 229 -21.06 -0.38 -10.25
C VAL A 229 -21.36 1.08 -9.91
N ALA A 230 -20.33 1.92 -9.81
CA ALA A 230 -20.49 3.34 -9.52
C ALA A 230 -21.30 4.06 -10.60
N GLY A 231 -21.06 3.77 -11.88
CA GLY A 231 -21.83 4.31 -12.99
C GLY A 231 -23.31 3.97 -12.88
N GLY A 232 -23.63 2.70 -12.66
CA GLY A 232 -25.01 2.24 -12.46
C GLY A 232 -25.67 2.86 -11.21
N ALA A 233 -24.92 3.02 -10.12
CA ALA A 233 -25.41 3.64 -8.88
C ALA A 233 -25.76 5.13 -9.08
N VAL A 234 -24.91 5.87 -9.81
CA VAL A 234 -25.16 7.28 -10.16
C VAL A 234 -26.42 7.40 -11.02
N GLU A 235 -26.59 6.55 -12.04
CA GLU A 235 -27.78 6.54 -12.90
C GLU A 235 -29.06 6.20 -12.13
N ALA A 236 -28.96 5.29 -11.15
CA ALA A 236 -30.09 4.89 -10.30
C ALA A 236 -30.35 5.87 -9.14
N GLY A 237 -29.45 6.81 -8.86
CA GLY A 237 -29.57 7.77 -7.75
C GLY A 237 -29.45 7.11 -6.39
N VAL A 238 -28.70 6.01 -6.25
CA VAL A 238 -28.44 5.31 -4.98
C VAL A 238 -27.09 5.72 -4.39
N SER A 239 -26.98 5.65 -3.06
CA SER A 239 -25.75 5.98 -2.36
C SER A 239 -24.67 4.89 -2.52
N PRO A 240 -23.37 5.21 -2.27
CA PRO A 240 -22.30 4.22 -2.27
C PRO A 240 -22.56 3.02 -1.35
N LEU A 241 -23.10 3.28 -0.15
CA LEU A 241 -23.44 2.23 0.82
C LEU A 241 -24.58 1.33 0.32
N GLU A 242 -25.63 1.89 -0.27
CA GLU A 242 -26.74 1.12 -0.84
C GLU A 242 -26.27 0.29 -2.03
N ALA A 243 -25.47 0.87 -2.90
CA ALA A 243 -24.85 0.15 -4.02
C ALA A 243 -24.01 -1.03 -3.52
N ALA A 244 -23.10 -0.80 -2.55
CA ALA A 244 -22.26 -1.84 -1.96
C ALA A 244 -23.06 -3.00 -1.37
N ARG A 245 -24.20 -2.72 -0.72
CA ARG A 245 -25.09 -3.73 -0.11
C ARG A 245 -25.87 -4.54 -1.14
N SER A 246 -26.05 -4.02 -2.35
CA SER A 246 -26.90 -4.63 -3.38
C SER A 246 -26.12 -5.46 -4.41
N ILE A 247 -24.80 -5.33 -4.48
CA ILE A 247 -23.98 -6.00 -5.49
C ILE A 247 -23.50 -7.39 -5.05
N ASP A 248 -23.31 -8.27 -6.01
CA ASP A 248 -22.56 -9.51 -5.84
C ASP A 248 -21.08 -9.22 -6.19
N LEU A 249 -20.19 -9.43 -5.24
CA LEU A 249 -18.75 -9.26 -5.43
C LEU A 249 -18.12 -10.33 -6.35
N GLY A 250 -18.84 -11.41 -6.66
CA GLY A 250 -18.40 -12.45 -7.60
C GLY A 250 -17.02 -13.02 -7.25
N GLU A 251 -16.07 -12.95 -8.17
CA GLU A 251 -14.69 -13.44 -7.97
C GLU A 251 -13.94 -12.74 -6.82
N PHE A 252 -14.38 -11.57 -6.38
CA PHE A 252 -13.75 -10.76 -5.33
C PHE A 252 -14.34 -11.03 -3.92
N ALA A 253 -15.40 -11.84 -3.81
CA ALA A 253 -16.10 -12.09 -2.53
C ALA A 253 -15.21 -12.76 -1.46
N GLY A 254 -14.13 -13.43 -1.88
CA GLY A 254 -13.18 -14.08 -0.97
C GLY A 254 -12.01 -13.18 -0.52
N TRP A 255 -11.95 -11.93 -1.00
CA TRP A 255 -10.90 -11.00 -0.60
C TRP A 255 -11.15 -10.44 0.81
N LEU A 256 -10.09 -10.24 1.57
CA LEU A 256 -10.16 -9.63 2.90
C LEU A 256 -10.61 -8.17 2.81
N ASP A 257 -11.13 -7.63 3.91
CA ASP A 257 -11.55 -6.23 4.07
C ASP A 257 -12.58 -5.82 3.00
N ALA A 258 -13.62 -6.64 2.80
CA ALA A 258 -14.64 -6.42 1.77
C ALA A 258 -15.38 -5.08 1.93
N GLU A 259 -15.42 -4.49 3.12
CA GLU A 259 -16.01 -3.17 3.38
C GLU A 259 -15.30 -2.04 2.63
N ARG A 260 -14.05 -2.23 2.17
CA ARG A 260 -13.33 -1.26 1.32
C ARG A 260 -14.07 -0.95 0.03
N ILE A 261 -14.96 -1.85 -0.45
CA ILE A 261 -15.81 -1.60 -1.62
C ILE A 261 -16.65 -0.32 -1.45
N VAL A 262 -17.12 -0.02 -0.24
CA VAL A 262 -17.90 1.20 0.03
C VAL A 262 -17.04 2.44 -0.21
N GLY A 263 -15.81 2.48 0.32
CA GLY A 263 -14.88 3.59 0.11
C GLY A 263 -14.51 3.75 -1.37
N ASN A 264 -14.33 2.64 -2.07
CA ASN A 264 -14.02 2.63 -3.49
C ASN A 264 -15.19 3.17 -4.33
N LEU A 265 -16.44 2.86 -3.97
CA LEU A 265 -17.62 3.43 -4.61
C LEU A 265 -17.77 4.93 -4.32
N HIS A 266 -17.47 5.39 -3.09
CA HIS A 266 -17.39 6.82 -2.80
C HIS A 266 -16.38 7.53 -3.73
N ALA A 267 -15.19 6.96 -3.91
CA ALA A 267 -14.17 7.53 -4.76
C ALA A 267 -14.60 7.56 -6.23
N ALA A 268 -15.13 6.45 -6.75
CA ALA A 268 -15.58 6.35 -8.13
C ALA A 268 -16.73 7.33 -8.43
N MET A 269 -17.74 7.40 -7.55
CA MET A 269 -18.89 8.29 -7.73
C MET A 269 -18.49 9.77 -7.57
N ALA A 270 -17.57 10.10 -6.65
CA ALA A 270 -17.00 11.45 -6.54
C ALA A 270 -16.23 11.84 -7.81
N GLY A 271 -15.44 10.91 -8.37
CA GLY A 271 -14.74 11.09 -9.64
C GLY A 271 -15.69 11.39 -10.80
N LEU A 272 -16.79 10.63 -10.92
CA LEU A 272 -17.82 10.85 -11.93
C LEU A 272 -18.52 12.22 -11.77
N ALA A 273 -18.70 12.66 -10.52
CA ALA A 273 -19.32 13.95 -10.21
C ALA A 273 -18.32 15.14 -10.30
N GLY A 274 -17.02 14.90 -10.47
CA GLY A 274 -15.99 15.94 -10.40
C GLY A 274 -15.86 16.59 -9.03
N SER A 275 -16.16 15.86 -7.94
CA SER A 275 -16.14 16.33 -6.56
C SER A 275 -15.02 15.69 -5.75
N ALA A 276 -14.66 16.30 -4.62
CA ALA A 276 -13.75 15.68 -3.66
C ALA A 276 -14.44 14.53 -2.91
N VAL A 277 -13.65 13.54 -2.50
CA VAL A 277 -14.12 12.43 -1.67
C VAL A 277 -14.30 12.92 -0.22
N ASP A 278 -15.45 12.64 0.38
CA ASP A 278 -15.70 12.84 1.81
C ASP A 278 -15.13 11.64 2.59
N LEU A 279 -13.90 11.72 3.04
CA LEU A 279 -13.24 10.63 3.79
C LEU A 279 -13.96 10.31 5.10
N ILE A 280 -14.61 11.28 5.76
CA ILE A 280 -15.37 11.01 6.98
C ILE A 280 -16.59 10.15 6.63
N GLY A 281 -17.33 10.53 5.60
CA GLY A 281 -18.47 9.76 5.09
C GLY A 281 -18.04 8.35 4.65
N VAL A 282 -16.90 8.21 3.97
CA VAL A 282 -16.32 6.91 3.58
C VAL A 282 -16.22 5.98 4.79
N PHE A 283 -15.54 6.41 5.85
CA PHE A 283 -15.31 5.54 7.02
C PHE A 283 -16.59 5.27 7.82
N VAL A 284 -17.51 6.23 7.90
CA VAL A 284 -18.83 6.02 8.52
C VAL A 284 -19.59 4.94 7.77
N ASP A 285 -19.67 5.01 6.45
CA ASP A 285 -20.39 4.06 5.62
C ASP A 285 -19.74 2.68 5.60
N MET A 286 -18.39 2.61 5.57
CA MET A 286 -17.66 1.35 5.69
C MET A 286 -17.96 0.64 7.00
N LYS A 287 -17.96 1.39 8.13
CA LYS A 287 -18.31 0.85 9.44
C LYS A 287 -19.77 0.39 9.47
N GLU A 288 -20.69 1.15 8.86
CA GLU A 288 -22.09 0.77 8.75
C GLU A 288 -22.30 -0.49 7.88
N TYR A 289 -21.52 -0.64 6.79
CA TYR A 289 -21.48 -1.85 5.98
C TYR A 289 -21.01 -3.06 6.79
N ALA A 290 -20.01 -2.89 7.66
CA ALA A 290 -19.51 -3.91 8.59
C ALA A 290 -20.44 -4.18 9.80
N GLY A 291 -21.67 -3.66 9.79
CA GLY A 291 -22.68 -3.87 10.84
C GLY A 291 -22.54 -2.95 12.05
N GLY A 292 -21.99 -1.75 11.87
CA GLY A 292 -21.85 -0.70 12.89
C GLY A 292 -20.74 -0.94 13.93
N ARG A 293 -19.98 -2.02 13.78
CA ARG A 293 -18.84 -2.36 14.66
C ARG A 293 -17.56 -1.69 14.16
N PRO A 294 -16.54 -1.51 15.03
CA PRO A 294 -15.22 -1.14 14.58
C PRO A 294 -14.71 -2.12 13.49
N LEU A 295 -14.01 -1.58 12.50
CA LEU A 295 -13.40 -2.39 11.44
C LEU A 295 -12.31 -3.29 12.05
N ARG A 296 -12.21 -4.52 11.56
CA ARG A 296 -11.20 -5.46 12.01
C ARG A 296 -9.80 -4.92 11.74
N CYS A 297 -8.95 -4.95 12.74
CA CYS A 297 -7.54 -4.56 12.61
C CYS A 297 -6.67 -5.39 13.56
N ILE A 298 -5.64 -6.02 13.02
CA ILE A 298 -4.69 -6.87 13.78
C ILE A 298 -3.26 -6.30 13.76
N ALA A 299 -3.10 -5.04 13.43
CA ALA A 299 -1.81 -4.37 13.31
C ALA A 299 -0.98 -4.36 14.60
#